data_2672f9e912d1fa7204b277e82e0b9bf5
#
_entry.id   2672f9e912d1fa7204b277e82e0b9bf5
#
_cell.length_a   1.000
_cell.length_b   1.000
_cell.length_c   1.000
_cell.angle_alpha   90.00
_cell.angle_beta   90.00
_cell.angle_gamma   90.00
#
_symmetry.space_group_name_H-M   'P 1'
#
loop_
_entity.id
_entity.type
_entity.pdbx_description
1 polymer ?
#
loop_
_entity_poly.entity_id
_entity_poly.type
_entity_poly.pdbx_seq_one_letter_code
_entity_poly.pdbx_strand_id
1 'polypeptide(L)'
;MGEDGVQGERGDAGDAREGGGELDDALTFRRVVETGAAEMAAKASLSRQQRESLSASLAAMHDAGSSGYRQADTRLHLAIADAAGSPLLTASVVEARVRLVDLLNAIPMLERNLEHANVQHTAIVRAILAGDPERARRTMAEHVAGTAALLRGFLGDVLDS
;
A
#
# COMPACT_ATOMS: atom_id res chain seq x y z
N MET A 1 -47.68 32.82 18.96
CA MET A 1 -47.67 31.52 18.32
C MET A 1 -46.36 31.39 17.57
N GLY A 2 -45.41 30.72 18.17
CA GLY A 2 -44.11 30.45 17.61
C GLY A 2 -44.16 29.07 16.95
N GLU A 3 -43.66 28.97 15.72
CA GLU A 3 -43.32 27.70 15.11
C GLU A 3 -41.80 27.59 15.08
N ASP A 4 -41.26 26.84 16.04
CA ASP A 4 -39.87 26.40 16.06
C ASP A 4 -39.69 25.35 14.98
N GLY A 5 -39.02 25.76 13.90
CA GLY A 5 -38.55 24.85 12.87
C GLY A 5 -37.29 24.11 13.36
N VAL A 6 -37.49 22.86 13.68
CA VAL A 6 -36.43 21.87 13.86
C VAL A 6 -35.69 21.69 12.53
N GLN A 7 -34.53 22.30 12.36
CA GLN A 7 -33.61 21.97 11.29
C GLN A 7 -32.74 20.80 11.78
N GLY A 8 -33.13 19.60 11.34
CA GLY A 8 -32.44 18.37 11.70
C GLY A 8 -31.11 18.19 10.96
N GLU A 9 -30.19 17.74 11.73
CA GLU A 9 -28.90 17.14 11.40
C GLU A 9 -28.98 16.12 10.24
N ARG A 10 -28.64 16.55 9.03
CA ARG A 10 -28.45 15.65 7.86
C ARG A 10 -27.07 15.79 7.21
N GLY A 11 -26.09 16.39 7.91
CA GLY A 11 -24.76 16.64 7.35
C GLY A 11 -23.75 15.51 7.52
N ASP A 12 -23.89 14.65 8.54
CA ASP A 12 -22.81 13.75 8.96
C ASP A 12 -22.80 12.37 8.25
N ALA A 13 -23.96 11.82 7.93
CA ALA A 13 -24.04 10.51 7.27
C ALA A 13 -23.69 10.52 5.77
N GLY A 14 -23.72 11.68 5.10
CA GLY A 14 -23.33 11.84 3.70
C GLY A 14 -21.81 11.85 3.54
N ASP A 15 -21.13 12.61 4.39
CA ASP A 15 -19.67 12.82 4.35
C ASP A 15 -18.89 11.51 4.69
N ALA A 16 -19.38 10.73 5.66
CA ALA A 16 -18.79 9.45 6.01
C ALA A 16 -18.91 8.39 4.91
N ARG A 17 -19.99 8.41 4.12
CA ARG A 17 -20.19 7.50 2.98
C ARG A 17 -19.37 7.89 1.77
N GLU A 18 -19.18 9.18 1.52
CA GLU A 18 -18.31 9.70 0.45
C GLU A 18 -16.86 9.39 0.76
N GLY A 19 -16.38 9.64 1.97
CA GLY A 19 -15.02 9.30 2.39
C GLY A 19 -14.71 7.81 2.37
N GLY A 20 -15.67 6.94 2.70
CA GLY A 20 -15.55 5.49 2.59
C GLY A 20 -15.42 5.02 1.15
N GLY A 21 -16.16 5.63 0.21
CA GLY A 21 -16.08 5.33 -1.21
C GLY A 21 -14.74 5.73 -1.84
N GLU A 22 -14.21 6.88 -1.47
CA GLU A 22 -12.89 7.34 -1.94
C GLU A 22 -11.75 6.45 -1.43
N LEU A 23 -11.83 6.00 -0.18
CA LEU A 23 -10.86 5.07 0.37
C LEU A 23 -10.89 3.73 -0.37
N ASP A 24 -12.07 3.16 -0.59
CA ASP A 24 -12.20 1.88 -1.28
C ASP A 24 -11.73 1.94 -2.73
N ASP A 25 -11.97 3.07 -3.42
CA ASP A 25 -11.44 3.32 -4.76
C ASP A 25 -9.92 3.39 -4.76
N ALA A 26 -9.32 4.15 -3.84
CA ALA A 26 -7.87 4.24 -3.70
C ALA A 26 -7.21 2.90 -3.36
N LEU A 27 -7.83 2.09 -2.49
CA LEU A 27 -7.35 0.75 -2.15
C LEU A 27 -7.47 -0.22 -3.33
N THR A 28 -8.54 -0.13 -4.11
CA THR A 28 -8.73 -0.91 -5.34
C THR A 28 -7.68 -0.56 -6.37
N PHE A 29 -7.46 0.73 -6.62
CA PHE A 29 -6.44 1.22 -7.54
C PHE A 29 -5.04 0.75 -7.11
N ARG A 30 -4.68 0.93 -5.84
CA ARG A 30 -3.41 0.43 -5.29
C ARG A 30 -3.22 -1.07 -5.55
N ARG A 31 -4.25 -1.86 -5.26
CA ARG A 31 -4.18 -3.32 -5.48
C ARG A 31 -3.87 -3.65 -6.92
N VAL A 32 -4.54 -3.04 -7.87
CA VAL A 32 -4.35 -3.31 -9.31
C VAL A 32 -2.94 -2.93 -9.75
N VAL A 33 -2.49 -1.73 -9.43
CA VAL A 33 -1.20 -1.23 -9.94
C VAL A 33 0.00 -1.89 -9.26
N GLU A 34 -0.03 -2.13 -7.95
CA GLU A 34 1.10 -2.74 -7.24
C GLU A 34 1.22 -4.25 -7.51
N THR A 35 0.10 -4.97 -7.64
CA THR A 35 0.16 -6.39 -8.04
C THR A 35 0.62 -6.54 -9.47
N GLY A 36 0.17 -5.66 -10.37
CA GLY A 36 0.63 -5.60 -11.76
C GLY A 36 2.13 -5.29 -11.85
N ALA A 37 2.61 -4.34 -11.06
CA ALA A 37 4.03 -3.98 -11.01
C ALA A 37 4.90 -5.18 -10.56
N ALA A 38 4.52 -5.89 -9.51
CA ALA A 38 5.24 -7.07 -9.04
C ALA A 38 5.28 -8.19 -10.09
N GLU A 39 4.15 -8.46 -10.74
CA GLU A 39 4.05 -9.45 -11.82
C GLU A 39 4.96 -9.08 -13.00
N MET A 40 4.90 -7.84 -13.46
CA MET A 40 5.69 -7.35 -14.60
C MET A 40 7.18 -7.28 -14.26
N ALA A 41 7.56 -6.91 -13.04
CA ALA A 41 8.94 -6.95 -12.59
C ALA A 41 9.51 -8.38 -12.63
N ALA A 42 8.72 -9.38 -12.24
CA ALA A 42 9.12 -10.79 -12.30
C ALA A 42 9.23 -11.33 -13.74
N LYS A 43 8.47 -10.77 -14.69
CA LYS A 43 8.56 -11.10 -16.13
C LYS A 43 9.72 -10.41 -16.84
N ALA A 44 10.23 -9.31 -16.28
CA ALA A 44 11.24 -8.50 -16.90
C ALA A 44 12.63 -9.16 -16.89
N SER A 45 13.43 -8.88 -17.91
CA SER A 45 14.87 -9.19 -17.90
C SER A 45 15.61 -8.15 -17.08
N LEU A 46 15.66 -8.33 -15.76
CA LEU A 46 16.24 -7.38 -14.83
C LEU A 46 17.75 -7.21 -15.08
N SER A 47 18.17 -5.95 -15.19
CA SER A 47 19.58 -5.59 -15.19
C SER A 47 20.22 -5.90 -13.82
N ARG A 48 21.54 -5.98 -13.79
CA ARG A 48 22.29 -6.11 -12.54
C ARG A 48 21.92 -4.98 -11.55
N GLN A 49 21.87 -3.75 -12.03
CA GLN A 49 21.52 -2.58 -11.22
C GLN A 49 20.10 -2.70 -10.61
N GLN A 50 19.13 -3.16 -11.38
CA GLN A 50 17.76 -3.37 -10.87
C GLN A 50 17.72 -4.46 -9.80
N ARG A 51 18.43 -5.57 -9.98
CA ARG A 51 18.55 -6.63 -8.97
C ARG A 51 19.21 -6.13 -7.68
N GLU A 52 20.28 -5.36 -7.80
CA GLU A 52 20.97 -4.73 -6.67
C GLU A 52 20.07 -3.73 -5.95
N SER A 53 19.31 -2.90 -6.69
CA SER A 53 18.35 -1.93 -6.14
C SER A 53 17.24 -2.61 -5.34
N LEU A 54 16.64 -3.69 -5.85
CA LEU A 54 15.62 -4.47 -5.14
C LEU A 54 16.20 -5.08 -3.86
N SER A 55 17.38 -5.67 -3.93
CA SER A 55 18.03 -6.29 -2.77
C SER A 55 18.40 -5.27 -1.72
N ALA A 56 18.94 -4.11 -2.12
CA ALA A 56 19.31 -3.02 -1.21
C ALA A 56 18.08 -2.38 -0.55
N SER A 57 17.00 -2.18 -1.30
CA SER A 57 15.74 -1.67 -0.76
C SER A 57 15.12 -2.62 0.26
N LEU A 58 15.19 -3.94 0.01
CA LEU A 58 14.74 -4.95 0.96
C LEU A 58 15.59 -4.95 2.23
N ALA A 59 16.91 -4.87 2.10
CA ALA A 59 17.81 -4.78 3.26
C ALA A 59 17.53 -3.52 4.09
N ALA A 60 17.32 -2.37 3.45
CA ALA A 60 16.95 -1.13 4.12
C ALA A 60 15.61 -1.24 4.87
N MET A 61 14.65 -2.02 4.34
CA MET A 61 13.40 -2.33 5.05
C MET A 61 13.65 -3.08 6.36
N HIS A 62 14.51 -4.10 6.32
CA HIS A 62 14.84 -4.91 7.51
C HIS A 62 15.60 -4.13 8.57
N ASP A 63 16.43 -3.18 8.13
CA ASP A 63 17.25 -2.35 9.01
C ASP A 63 16.50 -1.11 9.54
N ALA A 64 15.35 -0.77 8.93
CA ALA A 64 14.56 0.38 9.32
C ALA A 64 13.84 0.10 10.65
N GLY A 65 14.11 0.94 11.64
CA GLY A 65 13.29 1.01 12.83
C GLY A 65 11.90 1.59 12.52
N SER A 66 11.00 1.59 13.51
CA SER A 66 9.63 2.09 13.34
C SER A 66 9.54 3.50 12.73
N SER A 67 10.47 4.39 13.07
CA SER A 67 10.52 5.76 12.54
C SER A 67 10.92 5.85 11.06
N GLY A 68 11.71 4.92 10.55
CA GLY A 68 12.18 4.88 9.16
C GLY A 68 11.36 3.95 8.26
N TYR A 69 10.48 3.15 8.83
CA TYR A 69 9.80 2.07 8.13
C TYR A 69 8.98 2.55 6.92
N ARG A 70 8.14 3.56 7.09
CA ARG A 70 7.27 4.08 6.02
C ARG A 70 8.05 4.57 4.82
N GLN A 71 9.20 5.21 5.06
CA GLN A 71 10.06 5.68 3.98
C GLN A 71 10.73 4.51 3.25
N ALA A 72 11.22 3.51 3.99
CA ALA A 72 11.82 2.31 3.43
C ALA A 72 10.79 1.49 2.64
N ASP A 73 9.57 1.34 3.16
CA ASP A 73 8.43 0.70 2.49
C ASP A 73 8.12 1.37 1.14
N THR A 74 8.03 2.69 1.13
CA THR A 74 7.81 3.44 -0.12
C THR A 74 8.93 3.21 -1.12
N ARG A 75 10.19 3.26 -0.69
CA ARG A 75 11.34 3.01 -1.59
C ARG A 75 11.32 1.62 -2.21
N LEU A 76 10.98 0.59 -1.43
CA LEU A 76 10.89 -0.77 -1.92
C LEU A 76 9.80 -0.92 -2.98
N HIS A 77 8.60 -0.41 -2.71
CA HIS A 77 7.49 -0.48 -3.67
C HIS A 77 7.80 0.29 -4.97
N LEU A 78 8.49 1.43 -4.88
CA LEU A 78 8.93 2.17 -6.07
C LEU A 78 10.04 1.43 -6.83
N ALA A 79 10.96 0.75 -6.15
CA ALA A 79 11.96 -0.10 -6.80
C ALA A 79 11.33 -1.28 -7.55
N ILE A 80 10.27 -1.87 -7.00
CA ILE A 80 9.48 -2.92 -7.68
C ILE A 80 8.80 -2.35 -8.93
N ALA A 81 8.17 -1.17 -8.83
CA ALA A 81 7.51 -0.52 -9.95
C ALA A 81 8.51 -0.16 -11.08
N ASP A 82 9.68 0.35 -10.72
CA ASP A 82 10.75 0.66 -11.68
C ASP A 82 11.27 -0.60 -12.39
N ALA A 83 11.41 -1.69 -11.65
CA ALA A 83 11.82 -2.98 -12.20
C ALA A 83 10.83 -3.55 -13.23
N ALA A 84 9.55 -3.16 -13.18
CA ALA A 84 8.55 -3.52 -14.19
C ALA A 84 8.81 -2.91 -15.58
N GLY A 85 9.63 -1.86 -15.66
CA GLY A 85 10.07 -1.26 -16.93
C GLY A 85 9.00 -0.44 -17.66
N SER A 86 7.92 -0.04 -16.98
CA SER A 86 6.85 0.80 -17.53
C SER A 86 6.74 2.13 -16.77
N PRO A 87 7.16 3.27 -17.35
CA PRO A 87 7.06 4.57 -16.71
C PRO A 87 5.63 4.94 -16.29
N LEU A 88 4.62 4.56 -17.09
CA LEU A 88 3.21 4.78 -16.74
C LEU A 88 2.78 3.96 -15.53
N LEU A 89 3.24 2.71 -15.43
CA LEU A 89 2.95 1.87 -14.27
C LEU A 89 3.65 2.41 -13.02
N THR A 90 4.90 2.86 -13.13
CA THR A 90 5.61 3.52 -12.04
C THR A 90 4.86 4.77 -11.56
N ALA A 91 4.41 5.64 -12.47
CA ALA A 91 3.62 6.81 -12.13
C ALA A 91 2.30 6.44 -11.45
N SER A 92 1.64 5.37 -11.88
CA SER A 92 0.40 4.87 -11.26
C SER A 92 0.64 4.35 -9.85
N VAL A 93 1.75 3.66 -9.59
CA VAL A 93 2.13 3.22 -8.24
C VAL A 93 2.42 4.42 -7.35
N VAL A 94 3.14 5.44 -7.84
CA VAL A 94 3.37 6.69 -7.11
C VAL A 94 2.04 7.34 -6.73
N GLU A 95 1.11 7.48 -7.68
CA GLU A 95 -0.21 8.07 -7.44
C GLU A 95 -1.01 7.30 -6.37
N ALA A 96 -1.03 5.96 -6.46
CA ALA A 96 -1.71 5.13 -5.48
C ALA A 96 -1.14 5.33 -4.07
N ARG A 97 0.17 5.46 -3.95
CA ARG A 97 0.84 5.68 -2.66
C ARG A 97 0.61 7.08 -2.10
N VAL A 98 0.64 8.11 -2.94
CA VAL A 98 0.36 9.49 -2.55
C VAL A 98 -1.06 9.63 -1.99
N ARG A 99 -2.06 9.00 -2.62
CA ARG A 99 -3.46 9.03 -2.15
C ARG A 99 -3.66 8.40 -0.78
N LEU A 100 -2.80 7.46 -0.40
CA LEU A 100 -2.93 6.71 0.86
C LEU A 100 -1.90 7.12 1.92
N VAL A 101 -0.96 8.03 1.61
CA VAL A 101 0.17 8.33 2.49
C VAL A 101 -0.26 8.82 3.88
N ASP A 102 -1.23 9.72 3.95
CA ASP A 102 -1.70 10.28 5.22
C ASP A 102 -2.40 9.22 6.06
N LEU A 103 -3.23 8.38 5.43
CA LEU A 103 -3.92 7.28 6.08
C LEU A 103 -2.95 6.20 6.56
N LEU A 104 -1.97 5.84 5.73
CA LEU A 104 -0.93 4.88 6.11
C LEU A 104 -0.06 5.40 7.26
N ASN A 105 0.23 6.70 7.28
CA ASN A 105 0.98 7.32 8.37
C ASN A 105 0.19 7.41 9.68
N ALA A 106 -1.13 7.41 9.62
CA ALA A 106 -2.00 7.41 10.80
C ALA A 106 -2.10 6.05 11.50
N ILE A 107 -1.81 4.94 10.79
CA ILE A 107 -1.85 3.59 11.40
C ILE A 107 -0.70 3.44 12.41
N PRO A 108 -0.99 3.00 13.66
CA PRO A 108 0.04 2.70 14.64
C PRO A 108 1.03 1.64 14.13
N MET A 109 2.32 1.88 14.34
CA MET A 109 3.39 0.97 13.94
C MET A 109 3.61 -0.09 15.02
N LEU A 110 2.80 -1.16 15.00
CA LEU A 110 2.95 -2.28 15.91
C LEU A 110 4.05 -3.23 15.40
N GLU A 111 4.97 -3.63 16.24
CA GLU A 111 6.12 -4.49 15.91
C GLU A 111 5.71 -5.76 15.16
N ARG A 112 4.69 -6.46 15.65
CA ARG A 112 4.15 -7.67 14.98
C ARG A 112 3.68 -7.41 13.54
N ASN A 113 3.17 -6.21 13.25
CA ASN A 113 2.71 -5.85 11.91
C ASN A 113 3.91 -5.57 10.99
N LEU A 114 4.97 -4.98 11.53
CA LEU A 114 6.23 -4.75 10.83
C LEU A 114 6.92 -6.06 10.48
N GLU A 115 7.01 -6.99 11.42
CA GLU A 115 7.60 -8.32 11.20
C GLU A 115 6.83 -9.09 10.13
N HIS A 116 5.50 -9.09 10.20
CA HIS A 116 4.66 -9.74 9.18
C HIS A 116 4.84 -9.12 7.79
N ALA A 117 4.84 -7.79 7.69
CA ALA A 117 5.07 -7.09 6.45
C ALA A 117 6.47 -7.37 5.88
N ASN A 118 7.50 -7.44 6.72
CA ASN A 118 8.87 -7.78 6.29
C ASN A 118 8.98 -9.20 5.72
N VAL A 119 8.27 -10.16 6.28
CA VAL A 119 8.16 -11.52 5.71
C VAL A 119 7.53 -11.47 4.32
N GLN A 120 6.45 -10.72 4.16
CA GLN A 120 5.77 -10.55 2.86
C GLN A 120 6.67 -9.83 1.85
N HIS A 121 7.33 -8.74 2.21
CA HIS A 121 8.26 -8.02 1.33
C HIS A 121 9.41 -8.93 0.86
N THR A 122 9.96 -9.74 1.76
CA THR A 122 10.98 -10.72 1.41
C THR A 122 10.47 -11.73 0.39
N ALA A 123 9.25 -12.23 0.56
CA ALA A 123 8.65 -13.20 -0.37
C ALA A 123 8.39 -12.57 -1.75
N ILE A 124 7.93 -11.31 -1.80
CA ILE A 124 7.71 -10.57 -3.05
C ILE A 124 9.03 -10.41 -3.82
N VAL A 125 10.06 -9.88 -3.17
CA VAL A 125 11.36 -9.64 -3.84
C VAL A 125 12.00 -10.94 -4.30
N ARG A 126 11.92 -12.00 -3.50
CA ARG A 126 12.41 -13.34 -3.90
C ARG A 126 11.68 -13.88 -5.12
N ALA A 127 10.37 -13.72 -5.20
CA ALA A 127 9.59 -14.14 -6.37
C ALA A 127 9.98 -13.35 -7.62
N ILE A 128 10.19 -12.05 -7.50
CA ILE A 128 10.64 -11.18 -8.61
C ILE A 128 12.03 -11.61 -9.09
N LEU A 129 12.99 -11.78 -8.17
CA LEU A 129 14.37 -12.16 -8.51
C LEU A 129 14.47 -13.57 -9.08
N ALA A 130 13.55 -14.46 -8.71
CA ALA A 130 13.43 -15.82 -9.25
C ALA A 130 12.72 -15.86 -10.62
N GLY A 131 12.12 -14.76 -11.09
CA GLY A 131 11.34 -14.73 -12.31
C GLY A 131 10.04 -15.53 -12.23
N ASP A 132 9.37 -15.50 -11.06
CA ASP A 132 8.08 -16.15 -10.81
C ASP A 132 6.95 -15.09 -10.73
N PRO A 133 6.32 -14.74 -11.86
CA PRO A 133 5.35 -13.65 -11.93
C PRO A 133 4.05 -13.98 -11.19
N GLU A 134 3.62 -15.22 -11.18
CA GLU A 134 2.39 -15.63 -10.50
C GLU A 134 2.54 -15.52 -8.99
N ARG A 135 3.66 -16.00 -8.46
CA ARG A 135 3.98 -15.88 -7.04
C ARG A 135 4.17 -14.42 -6.63
N ALA A 136 4.89 -13.62 -7.43
CA ALA A 136 5.09 -12.19 -7.17
C ALA A 136 3.74 -11.45 -7.07
N ARG A 137 2.84 -11.68 -8.03
CA ARG A 137 1.49 -11.10 -8.05
C ARG A 137 0.68 -11.50 -6.82
N ARG A 138 0.65 -12.80 -6.52
CA ARG A 138 -0.13 -13.33 -5.39
C ARG A 138 0.36 -12.78 -4.06
N THR A 139 1.66 -12.82 -3.82
CA THR A 139 2.24 -12.35 -2.56
C THR A 139 2.05 -10.84 -2.38
N MET A 140 2.18 -10.05 -3.46
CA MET A 140 1.87 -8.62 -3.42
C MET A 140 0.38 -8.40 -3.14
N ALA A 141 -0.53 -9.18 -3.73
CA ALA A 141 -1.96 -9.06 -3.47
C ALA A 141 -2.31 -9.34 -2.00
N GLU A 142 -1.69 -10.34 -1.40
CA GLU A 142 -1.83 -10.67 0.03
C GLU A 142 -1.32 -9.52 0.91
N HIS A 143 -0.16 -8.94 0.56
CA HIS A 143 0.43 -7.82 1.28
C HIS A 143 -0.46 -6.57 1.25
N VAL A 144 -0.93 -6.13 0.08
CA VAL A 144 -1.78 -4.94 -0.03
C VAL A 144 -3.17 -5.16 0.58
N ALA A 145 -3.70 -6.39 0.54
CA ALA A 145 -4.94 -6.74 1.21
C ALA A 145 -4.81 -6.66 2.74
N GLY A 146 -3.68 -7.10 3.29
CA GLY A 146 -3.38 -6.96 4.73
C GLY A 146 -3.34 -5.50 5.17
N THR A 147 -2.68 -4.64 4.41
CA THR A 147 -2.65 -3.20 4.68
C THR A 147 -4.05 -2.57 4.58
N ALA A 148 -4.85 -2.97 3.59
CA ALA A 148 -6.23 -2.49 3.45
C ALA A 148 -7.10 -2.90 4.65
N ALA A 149 -6.93 -4.12 5.16
CA ALA A 149 -7.64 -4.59 6.35
C ALA A 149 -7.25 -3.77 7.60
N LEU A 150 -5.96 -3.45 7.77
CA LEU A 150 -5.49 -2.60 8.87
C LEU A 150 -6.07 -1.18 8.79
N LEU A 151 -6.12 -0.58 7.59
CA LEU A 151 -6.72 0.74 7.36
C LEU A 151 -8.21 0.76 7.71
N ARG A 152 -8.96 -0.22 7.21
CA ARG A 152 -10.41 -0.31 7.50
C ARG A 152 -10.69 -0.54 8.98
N GLY A 153 -9.91 -1.39 9.65
CA GLY A 153 -10.03 -1.61 11.08
C GLY A 153 -9.76 -0.34 11.88
N PHE A 154 -8.66 0.35 11.58
CA PHE A 154 -8.29 1.60 12.24
C PHE A 154 -9.32 2.71 12.05
N LEU A 155 -9.85 2.89 10.84
CA LEU A 155 -10.86 3.92 10.56
C LEU A 155 -12.22 3.55 11.19
N GLY A 156 -12.58 2.27 11.26
CA GLY A 156 -13.78 1.81 11.98
C GLY A 156 -13.70 2.17 13.45
N ASP A 157 -12.58 1.87 14.11
CA ASP A 157 -12.37 2.17 15.54
C ASP A 157 -12.40 3.68 15.84
N VAL A 158 -11.92 4.51 14.89
CA VAL A 158 -11.94 5.98 15.03
C VAL A 158 -13.35 6.56 14.87
N LEU A 159 -14.18 5.97 14.00
CA LEU A 159 -15.55 6.43 13.77
C LEU A 159 -16.53 5.97 14.86
N ASP A 160 -16.21 4.88 15.56
CA ASP A 160 -17.04 4.32 16.64
C ASP A 160 -16.65 4.87 18.03
N SER A 161 -15.67 5.78 18.11
CA SER A 161 -15.15 6.38 19.37
C SER A 161 -15.62 7.81 19.55
#